data_5ac0b425bb13442390689cc3f232a7a0
#
_entry.id   5ac0b425bb13442390689cc3f232a7a0
#
_cell.length_a   1.000
_cell.length_b   1.000
_cell.length_c   1.000
_cell.angle_alpha   90.00
_cell.angle_beta   90.00
_cell.angle_gamma   90.00
#
_symmetry.space_group_name_H-M   'P 1'
#
loop_
_entity.id
_entity.type
_entity.pdbx_description
1 polymer ?
#
loop_
_entity_poly.entity_id
_entity_poly.type
_entity_poly.pdbx_seq_one_letter_code
_entity_poly.pdbx_strand_id
1 'polypeptide(L)'
;MAKDFKDYNKPRFTPTNTNVGELRIPPQNLEAEQSVLGSIMLDKDAIIKIADILKVGDFYKDDHNEIYEVILELYEQREPIDVLSLSNKLDERKQLEKIGGSSYLASLVNGVPSASHIVHYAKVVQKKALLRRLINAASEIVEAGYRESEDVEKLLDEAEQKLFAVSQKYIKQDFIPIRSILESAFNRIDELHRDGNKFRGIPTGFPDLDGVLAGLQKSDLIILAARPSVGKTSLALDIARHVAVRENAAVAMFSLEMGSDQLVDRMLAAEANVDLWRLRTGRLTSEGPNNDFQRIGEAMGILSEAQLFIDDTASANIMEMRTMARRLQAEHNLGLIVIDYLQLMEGRGSENRVQEISEISRGLKNLARELNIPILALSQLSRAVEARSPQIPKLSDLRESGSIEQDADVVLFLYREDREKPDTPNKGIVKIIIAKHRNGPVGEVSAFFQENSASFRSLEKIHTMQ
;
A
#
# COMPACT_ATOMS: atom_id res chain seq x y z
N MET A 1 53.14 -3.94 24.85
CA MET A 1 52.91 -3.88 23.37
C MET A 1 51.48 -3.40 23.12
N ALA A 2 51.35 -2.14 22.90
CA ALA A 2 50.03 -1.50 22.60
C ALA A 2 49.80 -1.69 21.08
N LYS A 3 48.60 -2.19 20.72
CA LYS A 3 48.13 -2.27 19.33
C LYS A 3 47.19 -1.10 19.06
N ASP A 4 47.58 -0.32 18.08
CA ASP A 4 46.88 0.82 17.54
C ASP A 4 45.45 0.47 17.09
N PHE A 5 44.46 1.18 17.63
CA PHE A 5 43.13 1.26 17.09
C PHE A 5 43.12 2.27 15.94
N LYS A 6 42.96 1.80 14.72
CA LYS A 6 42.73 2.62 13.53
C LYS A 6 41.38 3.33 13.61
N ASP A 7 41.45 4.64 13.56
CA ASP A 7 40.32 5.56 13.38
C ASP A 7 39.45 5.17 12.17
N TYR A 8 38.22 4.78 12.43
CA TYR A 8 37.21 4.64 11.40
C TYR A 8 36.68 6.03 10.98
N ASN A 9 36.87 6.32 9.72
CA ASN A 9 36.46 7.48 8.94
C ASN A 9 35.10 8.08 9.39
N LYS A 10 35.13 9.22 10.05
CA LYS A 10 33.99 10.13 10.15
C LYS A 10 33.71 10.68 8.75
N PRO A 11 32.47 10.62 8.22
CA PRO A 11 32.15 11.31 6.99
C PRO A 11 32.39 12.80 7.20
N ARG A 12 33.39 13.35 6.55
CA ARG A 12 33.59 14.81 6.47
C ARG A 12 32.49 15.36 5.60
N PHE A 13 31.53 16.04 6.20
CA PHE A 13 30.71 17.00 5.48
C PHE A 13 31.60 18.09 4.96
N THR A 14 32.10 17.93 3.74
CA THR A 14 32.63 19.05 2.98
C THR A 14 31.41 19.84 2.50
N PRO A 15 31.24 21.10 2.96
CA PRO A 15 30.27 21.98 2.32
C PRO A 15 30.69 22.07 0.85
N THR A 16 29.89 21.55 -0.05
CA THR A 16 30.05 21.79 -1.47
C THR A 16 30.00 23.29 -1.65
N ASN A 17 31.12 23.85 -2.07
CA ASN A 17 31.28 25.27 -2.41
C ASN A 17 30.32 25.56 -3.58
N THR A 18 29.05 25.75 -3.28
CA THR A 18 28.11 26.34 -4.22
C THR A 18 28.45 27.83 -4.29
N ASN A 19 28.97 28.28 -5.42
CA ASN A 19 29.15 29.69 -5.75
C ASN A 19 27.89 30.47 -5.30
N VAL A 20 27.98 31.13 -4.18
CA VAL A 20 27.01 32.10 -3.66
C VAL A 20 27.15 33.33 -4.54
N GLY A 21 26.42 33.39 -5.66
CA GLY A 21 26.51 34.57 -6.53
C GLY A 21 25.62 34.61 -7.75
N GLU A 22 25.04 33.49 -8.21
CA GLU A 22 24.05 33.55 -9.28
C GLU A 22 22.65 33.45 -8.69
N LEU A 23 21.89 34.54 -8.80
CA LEU A 23 20.45 34.53 -8.55
C LEU A 23 19.80 33.44 -9.45
N ARG A 24 19.53 32.30 -8.88
CA ARG A 24 18.88 31.18 -9.60
C ARG A 24 17.45 31.56 -9.88
N ILE A 25 17.15 31.90 -11.14
CA ILE A 25 15.79 32.17 -11.59
C ILE A 25 14.98 30.86 -11.48
N PRO A 26 13.81 30.89 -10.81
CA PRO A 26 12.95 29.70 -10.73
C PRO A 26 12.60 29.15 -12.11
N PRO A 27 12.44 27.83 -12.26
CA PRO A 27 12.10 27.22 -13.55
C PRO A 27 10.84 27.81 -14.16
N GLN A 28 10.98 28.42 -15.35
CA GLN A 28 9.90 29.10 -16.08
C GLN A 28 10.01 28.89 -17.59
N ASN A 29 8.91 29.12 -18.30
CA ASN A 29 8.86 29.24 -19.75
C ASN A 29 7.71 30.19 -20.14
N LEU A 30 8.00 31.48 -20.21
CA LEU A 30 6.99 32.51 -20.45
C LEU A 30 6.35 32.41 -21.84
N GLU A 31 7.09 31.94 -22.85
CA GLU A 31 6.58 31.73 -24.20
C GLU A 31 5.52 30.62 -24.21
N ALA A 32 5.75 29.53 -23.47
CA ALA A 32 4.76 28.46 -23.34
C ALA A 32 3.51 28.92 -22.58
N GLU A 33 3.67 29.73 -21.52
CA GLU A 33 2.54 30.32 -20.78
C GLU A 33 1.68 31.22 -21.66
N GLN A 34 2.31 32.14 -22.41
CA GLN A 34 1.63 33.01 -23.35
C GLN A 34 0.93 32.21 -24.45
N SER A 35 1.59 31.15 -24.95
CA SER A 35 1.02 30.28 -25.99
C SER A 35 -0.20 29.53 -25.48
N VAL A 36 -0.23 29.08 -24.19
CA VAL A 36 -1.40 28.47 -23.59
C VAL A 36 -2.56 29.44 -23.51
N LEU A 37 -2.35 30.63 -22.93
CA LEU A 37 -3.40 31.62 -22.74
C LEU A 37 -3.94 32.13 -24.08
N GLY A 38 -3.07 32.43 -25.04
CA GLY A 38 -3.45 32.86 -26.39
C GLY A 38 -4.22 31.76 -27.14
N SER A 39 -3.83 30.51 -27.00
CA SER A 39 -4.53 29.36 -27.63
C SER A 39 -5.95 29.17 -27.11
N ILE A 40 -6.20 29.39 -25.80
CA ILE A 40 -7.56 29.29 -25.21
C ILE A 40 -8.46 30.42 -25.75
N MET A 41 -7.92 31.63 -25.87
CA MET A 41 -8.66 32.76 -26.40
C MET A 41 -8.92 32.64 -27.91
N LEU A 42 -8.07 31.92 -28.65
CA LEU A 42 -8.22 31.66 -30.08
C LEU A 42 -9.22 30.52 -30.37
N ASP A 43 -9.25 29.49 -29.56
CA ASP A 43 -10.13 28.32 -29.68
C ASP A 43 -10.73 27.98 -28.31
N LYS A 44 -12.04 28.27 -28.13
CA LYS A 44 -12.77 28.01 -26.87
C LYS A 44 -12.77 26.56 -26.43
N ASP A 45 -12.63 25.60 -27.36
CA ASP A 45 -12.61 24.15 -27.04
C ASP A 45 -11.21 23.71 -26.59
N ALA A 46 -10.22 24.59 -26.75
CA ALA A 46 -8.85 24.29 -26.30
C ALA A 46 -8.72 24.12 -24.78
N ILE A 47 -9.57 24.83 -24.00
CA ILE A 47 -9.59 24.71 -22.52
C ILE A 47 -9.90 23.29 -22.07
N ILE A 48 -10.82 22.60 -22.77
CA ILE A 48 -11.23 21.21 -22.42
C ILE A 48 -10.03 20.26 -22.45
N LYS A 49 -9.09 20.50 -23.37
CA LYS A 49 -7.90 19.64 -23.56
C LYS A 49 -6.86 19.80 -22.45
N ILE A 50 -6.91 20.92 -21.71
CA ILE A 50 -5.87 21.28 -20.73
C ILE A 50 -6.37 21.55 -19.32
N ALA A 51 -7.67 21.66 -19.10
CA ALA A 51 -8.26 21.88 -17.77
C ALA A 51 -7.83 20.82 -16.74
N ASP A 52 -7.53 19.62 -17.24
CA ASP A 52 -7.00 18.53 -16.42
C ASP A 52 -5.48 18.59 -16.23
N ILE A 53 -4.74 19.30 -17.07
CA ILE A 53 -3.28 19.37 -17.05
C ILE A 53 -2.81 20.52 -16.18
N LEU A 54 -3.43 21.70 -16.33
CA LEU A 54 -3.04 22.94 -15.64
C LEU A 54 -4.04 23.31 -14.54
N LYS A 55 -3.50 23.89 -13.48
CA LYS A 55 -4.27 24.46 -12.36
C LYS A 55 -3.89 25.91 -12.15
N VAL A 56 -4.77 26.67 -11.49
CA VAL A 56 -4.41 27.98 -10.96
C VAL A 56 -3.17 27.84 -10.09
N GLY A 57 -2.16 28.73 -10.28
CA GLY A 57 -0.85 28.67 -9.61
C GLY A 57 0.21 27.86 -10.37
N ASP A 58 -0.07 27.30 -11.55
CA ASP A 58 0.94 26.63 -12.38
C ASP A 58 1.75 27.60 -13.25
N PHE A 59 1.27 28.81 -13.47
CA PHE A 59 1.99 29.81 -14.21
C PHE A 59 3.05 30.49 -13.32
N TYR A 60 4.13 30.96 -13.95
CA TYR A 60 5.19 31.68 -13.25
C TYR A 60 4.82 33.13 -12.98
N LYS A 61 4.20 33.80 -14.00
CA LYS A 61 3.70 35.16 -13.82
C LYS A 61 2.38 35.15 -13.09
N ASP A 62 2.25 36.01 -12.08
CA ASP A 62 1.00 36.21 -11.36
C ASP A 62 -0.12 36.67 -12.26
N ASP A 63 0.22 37.59 -13.20
CA ASP A 63 -0.75 38.06 -14.22
C ASP A 63 -1.34 36.90 -15.04
N HIS A 64 -0.51 35.90 -15.41
CA HIS A 64 -0.97 34.73 -16.16
C HIS A 64 -1.87 33.82 -15.31
N ASN A 65 -1.59 33.72 -14.01
CA ASN A 65 -2.45 32.97 -13.08
C ASN A 65 -3.83 33.67 -12.94
N GLU A 66 -3.83 35.01 -12.81
CA GLU A 66 -5.08 35.82 -12.76
C GLU A 66 -5.91 35.67 -14.06
N ILE A 67 -5.28 35.74 -15.23
CA ILE A 67 -5.93 35.49 -16.51
C ILE A 67 -6.52 34.08 -16.57
N TYR A 68 -5.75 33.07 -16.19
CA TYR A 68 -6.19 31.67 -16.25
C TYR A 68 -7.34 31.38 -15.28
N GLU A 69 -7.33 32.02 -14.10
CA GLU A 69 -8.42 31.90 -13.12
C GLU A 69 -9.72 32.44 -13.68
N VAL A 70 -9.68 33.60 -14.33
CA VAL A 70 -10.86 34.20 -14.98
C VAL A 70 -11.32 33.37 -16.18
N ILE A 71 -10.40 32.76 -16.93
CA ILE A 71 -10.72 31.82 -18.01
C ILE A 71 -11.52 30.63 -17.47
N LEU A 72 -11.07 30.04 -16.33
CA LEU A 72 -11.77 28.92 -15.71
C LEU A 72 -13.18 29.34 -15.22
N GLU A 73 -13.31 30.52 -14.64
CA GLU A 73 -14.61 31.02 -14.19
C GLU A 73 -15.59 31.19 -15.38
N LEU A 74 -15.15 31.81 -16.48
CA LEU A 74 -15.97 31.94 -17.70
C LEU A 74 -16.35 30.56 -18.26
N TYR A 75 -15.43 29.61 -18.23
CA TYR A 75 -15.67 28.24 -18.66
C TYR A 75 -16.75 27.57 -17.81
N GLU A 76 -16.68 27.69 -16.48
CA GLU A 76 -17.68 27.13 -15.54
C GLU A 76 -19.06 27.77 -15.72
N GLN A 77 -19.09 29.07 -15.99
CA GLN A 77 -20.31 29.83 -16.27
C GLN A 77 -20.87 29.63 -17.69
N ARG A 78 -20.13 28.89 -18.53
CA ARG A 78 -20.42 28.65 -19.95
C ARG A 78 -20.51 29.95 -20.77
N GLU A 79 -19.73 30.94 -20.36
CA GLU A 79 -19.60 32.20 -21.07
C GLU A 79 -18.51 32.12 -22.15
N PRO A 80 -18.58 33.01 -23.20
CA PRO A 80 -17.56 33.05 -24.23
C PRO A 80 -16.17 33.36 -23.63
N ILE A 81 -15.13 32.61 -24.09
CA ILE A 81 -13.76 32.89 -23.71
C ILE A 81 -13.05 33.60 -24.85
N ASP A 82 -13.17 34.92 -24.88
CA ASP A 82 -12.53 35.80 -25.84
C ASP A 82 -11.95 37.05 -25.17
N VAL A 83 -11.19 37.84 -25.93
CA VAL A 83 -10.52 39.06 -25.42
C VAL A 83 -11.50 40.02 -24.77
N LEU A 84 -12.73 40.15 -25.33
CA LEU A 84 -13.73 41.08 -24.83
C LEU A 84 -14.30 40.64 -23.49
N SER A 85 -14.77 39.40 -23.42
CA SER A 85 -15.32 38.82 -22.19
C SER A 85 -14.29 38.80 -21.05
N LEU A 86 -13.05 38.42 -21.36
CA LEU A 86 -11.94 38.46 -20.41
C LEU A 86 -11.62 39.87 -19.92
N SER A 87 -11.57 40.84 -20.85
CA SER A 87 -11.31 42.23 -20.47
C SER A 87 -12.38 42.77 -19.53
N ASN A 88 -13.67 42.54 -19.83
CA ASN A 88 -14.77 42.96 -18.98
C ASN A 88 -14.69 42.33 -17.57
N LYS A 89 -14.44 41.02 -17.51
CA LYS A 89 -14.37 40.29 -16.23
C LYS A 89 -13.17 40.71 -15.37
N LEU A 90 -12.03 40.96 -16.03
CA LEU A 90 -10.84 41.46 -15.36
C LEU A 90 -10.99 42.91 -14.89
N ASP A 91 -11.76 43.74 -15.64
CA ASP A 91 -12.09 45.12 -15.25
C ASP A 91 -13.04 45.15 -14.05
N GLU A 92 -14.07 44.30 -14.02
CA GLU A 92 -14.92 44.10 -12.83
C GLU A 92 -14.12 43.77 -11.58
N ARG A 93 -13.03 42.98 -11.72
CA ARG A 93 -12.09 42.64 -10.66
C ARG A 93 -11.02 43.70 -10.35
N LYS A 94 -11.01 44.79 -11.13
CA LYS A 94 -10.01 45.88 -11.09
C LYS A 94 -8.57 45.39 -11.31
N GLN A 95 -8.40 44.33 -12.10
CA GLN A 95 -7.14 43.70 -12.42
C GLN A 95 -6.64 43.99 -13.83
N LEU A 96 -7.51 44.45 -14.72
CA LEU A 96 -7.21 44.65 -16.15
C LEU A 96 -5.98 45.56 -16.38
N GLU A 97 -5.93 46.72 -15.72
CA GLU A 97 -4.81 47.65 -15.88
C GLU A 97 -3.47 47.09 -15.38
N LYS A 98 -3.53 46.33 -14.26
CA LYS A 98 -2.34 45.69 -13.67
C LYS A 98 -1.73 44.64 -14.61
N ILE A 99 -2.55 43.90 -15.33
CA ILE A 99 -2.15 42.87 -16.29
C ILE A 99 -1.58 43.47 -17.60
N GLY A 100 -1.79 44.73 -17.87
CA GLY A 100 -1.34 45.41 -19.08
C GLY A 100 -2.47 45.76 -20.07
N GLY A 101 -3.71 45.71 -19.59
CA GLY A 101 -4.89 46.11 -20.34
C GLY A 101 -5.32 45.14 -21.44
N SER A 102 -6.35 45.51 -22.18
CA SER A 102 -6.84 44.70 -23.31
C SER A 102 -5.80 44.52 -24.42
N SER A 103 -4.84 45.44 -24.53
CA SER A 103 -3.74 45.36 -25.49
C SER A 103 -2.82 44.16 -25.21
N TYR A 104 -2.57 43.84 -23.94
CA TYR A 104 -1.79 42.66 -23.57
C TYR A 104 -2.55 41.36 -23.92
N LEU A 105 -3.84 41.28 -23.63
CA LEU A 105 -4.66 40.11 -23.99
C LEU A 105 -4.69 39.90 -25.52
N ALA A 106 -4.83 41.00 -26.28
CA ALA A 106 -4.75 40.92 -27.73
C ALA A 106 -3.36 40.45 -28.22
N SER A 107 -2.29 40.87 -27.56
CA SER A 107 -0.94 40.43 -27.92
C SER A 107 -0.73 38.93 -27.67
N LEU A 108 -1.33 38.35 -26.63
CA LEU A 108 -1.30 36.91 -26.36
C LEU A 108 -1.97 36.11 -27.49
N VAL A 109 -3.10 36.59 -28.01
CA VAL A 109 -3.80 35.94 -29.15
C VAL A 109 -2.97 36.03 -30.41
N ASN A 110 -2.45 37.22 -30.71
CA ASN A 110 -1.64 37.44 -31.92
C ASN A 110 -0.30 36.70 -31.91
N GLY A 111 0.21 36.38 -30.75
CA GLY A 111 1.46 35.61 -30.57
C GLY A 111 1.32 34.13 -30.90
N VAL A 112 0.10 33.61 -31.08
CA VAL A 112 -0.12 32.19 -31.30
C VAL A 112 -0.68 31.93 -32.69
N PRO A 113 0.05 31.24 -33.57
CA PRO A 113 -0.43 30.99 -34.95
C PRO A 113 -1.53 29.91 -35.01
N SER A 114 -1.62 29.02 -34.01
CA SER A 114 -2.61 27.94 -33.97
C SER A 114 -2.75 27.36 -32.55
N ALA A 115 -3.98 27.02 -32.17
CA ALA A 115 -4.28 26.31 -30.90
C ALA A 115 -3.95 24.79 -30.90
N SER A 116 -3.49 24.23 -32.04
CA SER A 116 -3.32 22.79 -32.21
C SER A 116 -2.29 22.16 -31.23
N HIS A 117 -1.30 22.91 -30.76
CA HIS A 117 -0.25 22.42 -29.89
C HIS A 117 -0.42 22.77 -28.40
N ILE A 118 -1.62 23.23 -28.00
CA ILE A 118 -1.89 23.70 -26.64
C ILE A 118 -1.52 22.65 -25.57
N VAL A 119 -1.79 21.36 -25.80
CA VAL A 119 -1.46 20.27 -24.85
C VAL A 119 0.05 20.16 -24.63
N HIS A 120 0.85 20.39 -25.68
CA HIS A 120 2.31 20.39 -25.56
C HIS A 120 2.79 21.56 -24.67
N TYR A 121 2.31 22.78 -24.94
CA TYR A 121 2.65 23.94 -24.15
C TYR A 121 2.19 23.82 -22.70
N ALA A 122 0.98 23.32 -22.47
CA ALA A 122 0.45 23.05 -21.14
C ALA A 122 1.33 22.09 -20.34
N LYS A 123 1.83 21.01 -20.97
CA LYS A 123 2.78 20.07 -20.35
C LYS A 123 4.12 20.73 -20.00
N VAL A 124 4.60 21.67 -20.84
CA VAL A 124 5.82 22.43 -20.53
C VAL A 124 5.61 23.31 -19.30
N VAL A 125 4.48 24.05 -19.23
CA VAL A 125 4.12 24.88 -18.07
C VAL A 125 4.01 24.02 -16.81
N GLN A 126 3.27 22.91 -16.89
CA GLN A 126 3.09 21.96 -15.78
C GLN A 126 4.44 21.42 -15.25
N LYS A 127 5.34 21.03 -16.16
CA LYS A 127 6.69 20.55 -15.78
C LYS A 127 7.48 21.63 -15.02
N LYS A 128 7.40 22.89 -15.48
CA LYS A 128 8.08 24.00 -14.80
C LYS A 128 7.45 24.31 -13.43
N ALA A 129 6.12 24.26 -13.33
CA ALA A 129 5.39 24.42 -12.08
C ALA A 129 5.78 23.31 -11.07
N LEU A 130 5.87 22.06 -11.52
CA LEU A 130 6.31 20.95 -10.68
C LEU A 130 7.71 21.16 -10.11
N LEU A 131 8.64 21.61 -10.94
CA LEU A 131 10.01 21.93 -10.48
C LEU A 131 10.02 23.06 -9.45
N ARG A 132 9.20 24.10 -9.60
CA ARG A 132 9.06 25.17 -8.60
C ARG A 132 8.51 24.64 -7.29
N ARG A 133 7.45 23.79 -7.34
CA ARG A 133 6.88 23.15 -6.13
C ARG A 133 7.91 22.28 -5.42
N LEU A 134 8.73 21.52 -6.18
CA LEU A 134 9.79 20.69 -5.62
C LEU A 134 10.86 21.54 -4.93
N ILE A 135 11.28 22.67 -5.56
CA ILE A 135 12.23 23.61 -4.98
C ILE A 135 11.67 24.22 -3.69
N ASN A 136 10.42 24.65 -3.70
CA ASN A 136 9.76 25.22 -2.52
C ASN A 136 9.69 24.21 -1.37
N ALA A 137 9.24 22.97 -1.66
CA ALA A 137 9.18 21.90 -0.66
C ALA A 137 10.57 21.58 -0.08
N ALA A 138 11.61 21.52 -0.95
CA ALA A 138 12.98 21.32 -0.48
C ALA A 138 13.47 22.49 0.39
N SER A 139 13.15 23.73 0.03
CA SER A 139 13.52 24.91 0.84
C SER A 139 12.86 24.89 2.21
N GLU A 140 11.56 24.53 2.27
CA GLU A 140 10.86 24.38 3.53
C GLU A 140 11.42 23.25 4.41
N ILE A 141 11.88 22.14 3.79
CA ILE A 141 12.53 21.04 4.51
C ILE A 141 13.89 21.50 5.06
N VAL A 142 14.66 22.26 4.29
CA VAL A 142 15.92 22.85 4.74
C VAL A 142 15.69 23.79 5.92
N GLU A 143 14.69 24.68 5.84
CA GLU A 143 14.33 25.58 6.94
C GLU A 143 13.91 24.82 8.20
N ALA A 144 13.11 23.76 8.04
CA ALA A 144 12.72 22.89 9.15
C ALA A 144 13.92 22.22 9.81
N GLY A 145 14.90 21.73 9.02
CA GLY A 145 16.14 21.13 9.54
C GLY A 145 17.03 22.07 10.36
N TYR A 146 16.92 23.40 10.17
CA TYR A 146 17.63 24.40 11.00
C TYR A 146 16.93 24.72 12.33
N ARG A 147 15.74 24.19 12.59
CA ARG A 147 15.00 24.35 13.86
C ARG A 147 15.49 23.31 14.86
N GLU A 148 16.53 23.59 15.62
CA GLU A 148 17.18 22.67 16.59
C GLU A 148 16.29 22.23 17.76
N SER A 149 15.08 22.78 17.92
CA SER A 149 14.19 22.55 19.08
C SER A 149 13.08 21.53 18.84
N GLU A 150 12.96 20.96 17.65
CA GLU A 150 11.88 20.02 17.30
C GLU A 150 12.37 18.56 17.33
N ASP A 151 11.43 17.65 17.58
CA ASP A 151 11.67 16.21 17.52
C ASP A 151 12.04 15.78 16.10
N VAL A 152 13.18 15.10 15.96
CA VAL A 152 13.73 14.70 14.65
C VAL A 152 12.78 13.77 13.90
N GLU A 153 12.06 12.90 14.60
CA GLU A 153 11.08 11.99 14.00
C GLU A 153 9.92 12.76 13.36
N LYS A 154 9.41 13.79 14.05
CA LYS A 154 8.36 14.67 13.50
C LYS A 154 8.82 15.45 12.28
N LEU A 155 10.08 15.93 12.30
CA LEU A 155 10.65 16.65 11.16
C LEU A 155 10.80 15.77 9.94
N LEU A 156 11.19 14.50 10.12
CA LEU A 156 11.26 13.51 9.04
C LEU A 156 9.88 13.24 8.44
N ASP A 157 8.85 13.06 9.28
CA ASP A 157 7.48 12.85 8.83
C ASP A 157 6.94 14.04 8.03
N GLU A 158 7.19 15.27 8.51
CA GLU A 158 6.81 16.49 7.79
C GLU A 158 7.51 16.61 6.44
N ALA A 159 8.80 16.28 6.37
CA ALA A 159 9.57 16.29 5.14
C ALA A 159 9.02 15.28 4.13
N GLU A 160 8.70 14.05 4.57
CA GLU A 160 8.10 13.03 3.72
C GLU A 160 6.72 13.46 3.20
N GLN A 161 5.86 14.00 4.07
CA GLN A 161 4.54 14.50 3.69
C GLN A 161 4.62 15.60 2.63
N LYS A 162 5.55 16.56 2.75
CA LYS A 162 5.75 17.64 1.78
C LYS A 162 6.19 17.12 0.42
N LEU A 163 7.17 16.19 0.38
CA LEU A 163 7.62 15.55 -0.87
C LEU A 163 6.52 14.72 -1.51
N PHE A 164 5.77 13.99 -0.69
CA PHE A 164 4.65 13.17 -1.15
C PHE A 164 3.52 14.02 -1.76
N ALA A 165 3.19 15.16 -1.14
CA ALA A 165 2.18 16.08 -1.67
C ALA A 165 2.55 16.63 -3.07
N VAL A 166 3.84 16.85 -3.34
CA VAL A 166 4.32 17.26 -4.67
C VAL A 166 4.16 16.12 -5.68
N SER A 167 4.51 14.88 -5.32
CA SER A 167 4.45 13.73 -6.23
C SER A 167 3.01 13.27 -6.48
N GLN A 168 2.13 13.29 -5.49
CA GLN A 168 0.75 12.84 -5.61
C GLN A 168 -0.09 13.73 -6.54
N LYS A 169 0.18 15.05 -6.57
CA LYS A 169 -0.48 15.97 -7.50
C LYS A 169 -0.12 15.73 -8.96
N TYR A 170 0.99 15.05 -9.23
CA TYR A 170 1.49 14.76 -10.58
C TYR A 170 0.98 13.42 -11.13
N ILE A 171 0.71 12.44 -10.27
CA ILE A 171 0.21 11.12 -10.67
C ILE A 171 -1.32 11.21 -10.84
N LYS A 172 -1.79 11.86 -11.89
CA LYS A 172 -3.16 11.64 -12.38
C LYS A 172 -3.17 10.31 -13.12
N GLN A 173 -3.98 9.37 -12.65
CA GLN A 173 -4.35 8.21 -13.43
C GLN A 173 -5.30 8.69 -14.54
N ASP A 174 -4.83 8.76 -15.76
CA ASP A 174 -5.68 8.97 -16.92
C ASP A 174 -6.67 7.80 -17.04
N PHE A 175 -7.88 8.06 -17.58
CA PHE A 175 -8.80 7.00 -17.95
C PHE A 175 -8.11 6.07 -18.95
N ILE A 176 -7.99 4.79 -18.58
CA ILE A 176 -7.40 3.79 -19.47
C ILE A 176 -8.50 3.27 -20.39
N PRO A 177 -8.35 3.39 -21.73
CA PRO A 177 -9.32 2.82 -22.65
C PRO A 177 -9.49 1.34 -22.43
N ILE A 178 -10.75 0.87 -22.38
CA ILE A 178 -11.06 -0.57 -22.14
C ILE A 178 -10.34 -1.51 -23.13
N ARG A 179 -10.10 -1.04 -24.34
CA ARG A 179 -9.41 -1.83 -25.38
C ARG A 179 -8.04 -2.33 -24.93
N SER A 180 -7.24 -1.47 -24.29
CA SER A 180 -5.89 -1.86 -23.80
C SER A 180 -5.96 -2.84 -22.64
N ILE A 181 -7.04 -2.77 -21.82
CA ILE A 181 -7.26 -3.70 -20.72
C ILE A 181 -7.73 -5.07 -21.26
N LEU A 182 -8.54 -5.10 -22.30
CA LEU A 182 -9.06 -6.33 -22.89
C LEU A 182 -7.95 -7.21 -23.48
N GLU A 183 -6.96 -6.62 -24.15
CA GLU A 183 -5.82 -7.37 -24.68
C GLU A 183 -5.02 -8.08 -23.57
N SER A 184 -4.73 -7.36 -22.49
CA SER A 184 -4.04 -7.94 -21.32
C SER A 184 -4.89 -8.97 -20.57
N ALA A 185 -6.21 -8.77 -20.51
CA ALA A 185 -7.13 -9.70 -19.90
C ALA A 185 -7.23 -11.01 -20.69
N PHE A 186 -7.28 -10.91 -22.01
CA PHE A 186 -7.33 -12.09 -22.90
C PHE A 186 -6.06 -12.95 -22.74
N ASN A 187 -4.88 -12.34 -22.82
CA ASN A 187 -3.60 -13.04 -22.65
C ASN A 187 -3.55 -13.79 -21.31
N ARG A 188 -3.97 -13.12 -20.23
CA ARG A 188 -4.03 -13.75 -18.90
C ARG A 188 -5.00 -14.92 -18.82
N ILE A 189 -6.17 -14.83 -19.48
CA ILE A 189 -7.15 -15.93 -19.52
C ILE A 189 -6.58 -17.12 -20.33
N ASP A 190 -5.90 -16.84 -21.43
CA ASP A 190 -5.27 -17.86 -22.25
C ASP A 190 -4.13 -18.58 -21.51
N GLU A 191 -3.30 -17.84 -20.76
CA GLU A 191 -2.27 -18.44 -19.89
C GLU A 191 -2.87 -19.35 -18.83
N LEU A 192 -3.91 -18.89 -18.11
CA LEU A 192 -4.60 -19.71 -17.10
C LEU A 192 -5.27 -20.96 -17.71
N HIS A 193 -5.77 -20.85 -18.93
CA HIS A 193 -6.39 -21.99 -19.62
C HIS A 193 -5.35 -23.05 -20.05
N ARG A 194 -4.18 -22.60 -20.50
CA ARG A 194 -3.08 -23.51 -20.91
C ARG A 194 -2.44 -24.22 -19.71
N ASP A 195 -2.26 -23.49 -18.60
CA ASP A 195 -1.64 -23.97 -17.37
C ASP A 195 -2.71 -24.28 -16.31
N GLY A 196 -3.58 -25.25 -16.56
CA GLY A 196 -4.77 -25.57 -15.75
C GLY A 196 -4.54 -25.83 -14.25
N ASN A 197 -3.29 -25.88 -13.79
CA ASN A 197 -2.90 -26.01 -12.37
C ASN A 197 -2.40 -24.71 -11.75
N LYS A 198 -2.32 -23.61 -12.49
CA LYS A 198 -1.89 -22.32 -11.93
C LYS A 198 -3.08 -21.52 -11.40
N PHE A 199 -2.96 -21.06 -10.17
CA PHE A 199 -3.88 -20.08 -9.62
C PHE A 199 -3.51 -18.67 -10.11
N ARG A 200 -4.52 -17.80 -10.20
CA ARG A 200 -4.31 -16.39 -10.56
C ARG A 200 -3.55 -15.63 -9.48
N GLY A 201 -3.84 -15.96 -8.21
CA GLY A 201 -3.20 -15.40 -7.03
C GLY A 201 -2.05 -16.27 -6.53
N ILE A 202 -1.41 -15.84 -5.46
CA ILE A 202 -0.34 -16.57 -4.79
C ILE A 202 -0.97 -17.71 -3.99
N PRO A 203 -0.55 -18.98 -4.19
CA PRO A 203 -1.07 -20.11 -3.44
C PRO A 203 -0.85 -19.97 -1.93
N THR A 204 -1.84 -20.36 -1.13
CA THR A 204 -1.75 -20.35 0.34
C THR A 204 -1.06 -21.58 0.90
N GLY A 205 -0.92 -22.66 0.11
CA GLY A 205 -0.47 -23.96 0.55
C GLY A 205 -1.59 -24.86 1.05
N PHE A 206 -2.83 -24.40 0.99
CA PHE A 206 -4.04 -25.17 1.34
C PHE A 206 -4.90 -25.33 0.09
N PRO A 207 -4.80 -26.48 -0.64
CA PRO A 207 -5.44 -26.66 -1.93
C PRO A 207 -6.96 -26.42 -1.93
N ASP A 208 -7.67 -26.83 -0.88
CA ASP A 208 -9.10 -26.57 -0.76
C ASP A 208 -9.42 -25.08 -0.62
N LEU A 209 -8.59 -24.32 0.12
CA LEU A 209 -8.71 -22.87 0.25
C LEU A 209 -8.36 -22.18 -1.07
N ASP A 210 -7.28 -22.62 -1.71
CA ASP A 210 -6.84 -22.09 -3.00
C ASP A 210 -7.87 -22.37 -4.10
N GLY A 211 -8.57 -23.50 -4.04
CA GLY A 211 -9.68 -23.83 -4.93
C GLY A 211 -10.85 -22.85 -4.85
N VAL A 212 -11.10 -22.26 -3.67
CA VAL A 212 -12.17 -21.26 -3.47
C VAL A 212 -11.67 -19.84 -3.77
N LEU A 213 -10.46 -19.48 -3.31
CA LEU A 213 -9.91 -18.12 -3.44
C LEU A 213 -9.19 -17.89 -4.77
N ALA A 214 -8.87 -18.94 -5.51
CA ALA A 214 -7.92 -18.94 -6.65
C ALA A 214 -6.56 -18.35 -6.25
N GLY A 215 -6.10 -18.64 -5.01
CA GLY A 215 -4.93 -18.04 -4.36
C GLY A 215 -5.18 -16.62 -3.83
N LEU A 216 -4.17 -16.03 -3.17
CA LEU A 216 -4.22 -14.65 -2.66
C LEU A 216 -4.08 -13.68 -3.82
N GLN A 217 -5.13 -12.91 -4.12
CA GLN A 217 -5.16 -12.02 -5.28
C GLN A 217 -4.40 -10.73 -5.03
N LYS A 218 -3.70 -10.24 -6.05
CA LYS A 218 -3.05 -8.93 -6.00
C LYS A 218 -4.06 -7.82 -5.69
N SER A 219 -3.61 -6.83 -4.91
CA SER A 219 -4.42 -5.69 -4.45
C SER A 219 -5.56 -6.02 -3.50
N ASP A 220 -5.71 -7.28 -3.06
CA ASP A 220 -6.74 -7.66 -2.10
C ASP A 220 -6.29 -7.45 -0.66
N LEU A 221 -7.23 -6.96 0.16
CA LEU A 221 -7.14 -6.97 1.62
C LEU A 221 -7.91 -8.19 2.13
N ILE A 222 -7.17 -9.15 2.69
CA ILE A 222 -7.69 -10.40 3.25
C ILE A 222 -7.66 -10.28 4.77
N ILE A 223 -8.80 -10.44 5.41
CA ILE A 223 -8.91 -10.43 6.88
C ILE A 223 -9.05 -11.86 7.37
N LEU A 224 -8.14 -12.28 8.25
CA LEU A 224 -8.21 -13.54 8.96
C LEU A 224 -8.56 -13.27 10.42
N ALA A 225 -9.76 -13.64 10.85
CA ALA A 225 -10.22 -13.35 12.19
C ALA A 225 -10.58 -14.61 12.98
N ALA A 226 -10.24 -14.58 14.27
CA ALA A 226 -10.54 -15.68 15.20
C ALA A 226 -10.60 -15.19 16.64
N ARG A 227 -11.14 -16.00 17.53
CA ARG A 227 -10.95 -15.86 18.97
C ARG A 227 -9.52 -16.27 19.35
N PRO A 228 -8.96 -15.77 20.48
CA PRO A 228 -7.66 -16.19 20.98
C PRO A 228 -7.53 -17.71 21.05
N SER A 229 -6.30 -18.21 20.81
CA SER A 229 -5.94 -19.64 20.92
C SER A 229 -6.62 -20.58 19.90
N VAL A 230 -7.32 -20.06 18.87
CA VAL A 230 -7.89 -20.88 17.78
C VAL A 230 -6.86 -21.23 16.71
N GLY A 231 -5.73 -20.48 16.65
CA GLY A 231 -4.64 -20.74 15.70
C GLY A 231 -4.48 -19.69 14.60
N LYS A 232 -5.03 -18.47 14.79
CA LYS A 232 -4.97 -17.36 13.84
C LYS A 232 -3.54 -17.09 13.33
N THR A 233 -2.61 -16.79 14.24
CA THR A 233 -1.19 -16.55 13.93
C THR A 233 -0.52 -17.77 13.30
N SER A 234 -0.85 -18.99 13.76
CA SER A 234 -0.28 -20.22 13.18
C SER A 234 -0.66 -20.42 11.71
N LEU A 235 -1.93 -20.18 11.34
CA LEU A 235 -2.36 -20.27 9.93
C LEU A 235 -1.66 -19.19 9.07
N ALA A 236 -1.55 -17.97 9.59
CA ALA A 236 -0.86 -16.90 8.88
C ALA A 236 0.63 -17.19 8.67
N LEU A 237 1.30 -17.79 9.68
CA LEU A 237 2.69 -18.24 9.58
C LEU A 237 2.87 -19.36 8.58
N ASP A 238 1.96 -20.33 8.54
CA ASP A 238 2.02 -21.44 7.57
C ASP A 238 1.84 -20.91 6.13
N ILE A 239 0.92 -19.97 5.91
CA ILE A 239 0.76 -19.29 4.62
C ILE A 239 2.01 -18.50 4.27
N ALA A 240 2.53 -17.69 5.18
CA ALA A 240 3.74 -16.89 4.96
C ALA A 240 4.95 -17.76 4.60
N ARG A 241 5.15 -18.86 5.36
CA ARG A 241 6.20 -19.86 5.12
C ARG A 241 6.03 -20.52 3.76
N HIS A 242 4.81 -20.96 3.41
CA HIS A 242 4.53 -21.57 2.11
C HIS A 242 4.88 -20.61 0.96
N VAL A 243 4.42 -19.36 1.05
CA VAL A 243 4.69 -18.32 0.04
C VAL A 243 6.19 -18.04 -0.09
N ALA A 244 6.91 -17.92 1.03
CA ALA A 244 8.34 -17.62 0.98
C ALA A 244 9.18 -18.80 0.50
N VAL A 245 8.87 -20.05 0.95
CA VAL A 245 9.68 -21.25 0.70
C VAL A 245 9.30 -21.94 -0.61
N ARG A 246 7.99 -22.08 -0.91
CA ARG A 246 7.52 -22.89 -2.05
C ARG A 246 7.24 -22.04 -3.29
N GLU A 247 6.68 -20.84 -3.11
CA GLU A 247 6.40 -19.92 -4.21
C GLU A 247 7.59 -18.99 -4.51
N ASN A 248 8.64 -19.01 -3.65
CA ASN A 248 9.84 -18.17 -3.77
C ASN A 248 9.51 -16.67 -3.92
N ALA A 249 8.46 -16.23 -3.23
CA ALA A 249 8.01 -14.85 -3.22
C ALA A 249 8.38 -14.18 -1.90
N ALA A 250 8.86 -12.94 -1.93
CA ALA A 250 9.21 -12.21 -0.72
C ALA A 250 7.97 -11.91 0.13
N VAL A 251 8.08 -12.12 1.44
CA VAL A 251 7.02 -11.90 2.42
C VAL A 251 7.48 -10.93 3.48
N ALA A 252 6.72 -9.85 3.71
CA ALA A 252 6.91 -8.96 4.85
C ALA A 252 5.89 -9.31 5.95
N MET A 253 6.39 -9.55 7.16
CA MET A 253 5.56 -9.85 8.32
C MET A 253 5.75 -8.80 9.41
N PHE A 254 4.69 -8.07 9.71
CA PHE A 254 4.61 -7.13 10.83
C PHE A 254 3.95 -7.82 12.01
N SER A 255 4.71 -8.08 13.06
CA SER A 255 4.25 -8.77 14.27
C SER A 255 4.20 -7.81 15.44
N LEU A 256 3.01 -7.36 15.79
CA LEU A 256 2.78 -6.43 16.88
C LEU A 256 2.48 -7.12 18.22
N GLU A 257 2.22 -8.44 18.20
CA GLU A 257 1.89 -9.24 19.40
C GLU A 257 3.06 -10.10 19.87
N MET A 258 3.85 -10.63 18.93
CA MET A 258 4.87 -11.64 19.23
C MET A 258 6.23 -11.17 18.74
N GLY A 259 7.26 -11.38 19.54
CA GLY A 259 8.65 -11.14 19.13
C GLY A 259 9.11 -12.09 18.02
N SER A 260 10.09 -11.65 17.24
CA SER A 260 10.69 -12.38 16.11
C SER A 260 11.18 -13.79 16.49
N ASP A 261 11.83 -13.95 17.64
CA ASP A 261 12.30 -15.25 18.14
C ASP A 261 11.16 -16.27 18.27
N GLN A 262 10.00 -15.84 18.79
CA GLN A 262 8.84 -16.72 18.97
C GLN A 262 8.22 -17.14 17.64
N LEU A 263 8.25 -16.27 16.63
CA LEU A 263 7.78 -16.57 15.29
C LEU A 263 8.71 -17.56 14.59
N VAL A 264 10.02 -17.36 14.72
CA VAL A 264 11.04 -18.24 14.16
C VAL A 264 10.94 -19.64 14.81
N ASP A 265 10.79 -19.74 16.14
CA ASP A 265 10.57 -20.99 16.83
C ASP A 265 9.37 -21.77 16.27
N ARG A 266 8.24 -21.08 16.03
CA ARG A 266 7.04 -21.69 15.45
C ARG A 266 7.27 -22.15 14.00
N MET A 267 7.93 -21.34 13.19
CA MET A 267 8.24 -21.70 11.79
C MET A 267 9.19 -22.89 11.74
N LEU A 268 10.22 -22.93 12.60
CA LEU A 268 11.14 -24.05 12.71
C LEU A 268 10.42 -25.32 13.17
N ALA A 269 9.59 -25.24 14.21
CA ALA A 269 8.80 -26.37 14.70
C ALA A 269 7.87 -26.94 13.63
N ALA A 270 7.23 -26.06 12.85
CA ALA A 270 6.33 -26.42 11.75
C ALA A 270 7.07 -27.06 10.57
N GLU A 271 8.19 -26.46 10.11
CA GLU A 271 8.99 -26.97 8.98
C GLU A 271 9.70 -28.28 9.34
N ALA A 272 10.34 -28.34 10.50
CA ALA A 272 11.00 -29.55 11.01
C ALA A 272 9.98 -30.62 11.46
N ASN A 273 8.71 -30.30 11.61
CA ASN A 273 7.69 -31.15 12.24
C ASN A 273 8.14 -31.68 13.60
N VAL A 274 8.68 -30.78 14.43
CA VAL A 274 9.16 -31.06 15.81
C VAL A 274 8.18 -30.41 16.79
N ASP A 275 8.05 -31.00 17.96
CA ASP A 275 7.20 -30.47 19.03
C ASP A 275 7.74 -29.09 19.51
N LEU A 276 6.94 -28.05 19.45
CA LEU A 276 7.30 -26.67 19.79
C LEU A 276 7.72 -26.52 21.26
N TRP A 277 7.06 -27.27 22.18
CA TRP A 277 7.41 -27.25 23.60
C TRP A 277 8.79 -27.90 23.84
N ARG A 278 9.09 -29.00 23.12
CA ARG A 278 10.40 -29.64 23.17
C ARG A 278 11.50 -28.73 22.63
N LEU A 279 11.22 -28.02 21.52
CA LEU A 279 12.13 -27.03 20.93
C LEU A 279 12.45 -25.94 21.96
N ARG A 280 11.40 -25.31 22.54
CA ARG A 280 11.55 -24.23 23.52
C ARG A 280 12.18 -24.61 24.83
N THR A 281 12.06 -25.87 25.24
CA THR A 281 12.64 -26.38 26.49
C THR A 281 14.00 -27.07 26.31
N GLY A 282 14.49 -27.18 25.06
CA GLY A 282 15.73 -27.88 24.73
C GLY A 282 15.67 -29.38 24.92
N ARG A 283 14.46 -29.97 25.11
CA ARG A 283 14.27 -31.42 25.30
C ARG A 283 14.19 -32.16 23.97
N LEU A 284 15.20 -31.98 23.14
CA LEU A 284 15.29 -32.54 21.80
C LEU A 284 15.99 -33.88 21.78
N THR A 285 15.61 -34.77 20.86
CA THR A 285 16.30 -36.04 20.64
C THR A 285 17.52 -35.86 19.76
N SER A 286 18.68 -36.39 20.18
CA SER A 286 19.93 -36.30 19.43
C SER A 286 20.31 -37.60 18.72
N GLU A 287 19.62 -38.74 19.01
CA GLU A 287 19.95 -40.06 18.50
C GLU A 287 18.75 -40.74 17.83
N GLY A 288 19.02 -41.64 16.88
CA GLY A 288 18.02 -42.45 16.19
C GLY A 288 17.49 -41.86 14.89
N PRO A 289 16.58 -42.59 14.19
CA PRO A 289 16.07 -42.20 12.90
C PRO A 289 15.15 -40.95 12.92
N ASN A 290 14.74 -40.52 14.12
CA ASN A 290 13.92 -39.32 14.35
C ASN A 290 14.72 -38.26 15.13
N ASN A 291 15.96 -37.99 14.71
CA ASN A 291 16.82 -36.98 15.31
C ASN A 291 16.27 -35.58 15.10
N ASP A 292 15.79 -34.94 16.17
CA ASP A 292 15.19 -33.60 16.10
C ASP A 292 16.22 -32.56 15.68
N PHE A 293 17.50 -32.68 16.10
CA PHE A 293 18.55 -31.73 15.70
C PHE A 293 18.82 -31.76 14.19
N GLN A 294 18.82 -32.95 13.57
CA GLN A 294 18.99 -33.07 12.14
C GLN A 294 17.81 -32.39 11.37
N ARG A 295 16.58 -32.68 11.80
CA ARG A 295 15.37 -32.11 11.20
C ARG A 295 15.32 -30.61 11.35
N ILE A 296 15.71 -30.06 12.49
CA ILE A 296 15.83 -28.64 12.75
C ILE A 296 16.92 -28.03 11.85
N GLY A 297 18.08 -28.70 11.71
CA GLY A 297 19.16 -28.26 10.82
C GLY A 297 18.74 -28.19 9.36
N GLU A 298 17.98 -29.18 8.87
CA GLU A 298 17.41 -29.19 7.51
C GLU A 298 16.39 -28.04 7.35
N ALA A 299 15.50 -27.84 8.32
CA ALA A 299 14.53 -26.75 8.33
C ALA A 299 15.19 -25.37 8.38
N MET A 300 16.28 -25.21 9.15
CA MET A 300 17.08 -23.98 9.17
C MET A 300 17.69 -23.69 7.79
N GLY A 301 18.21 -24.72 7.10
CA GLY A 301 18.72 -24.58 5.74
C GLY A 301 17.64 -24.04 4.79
N ILE A 302 16.44 -24.62 4.80
CA ILE A 302 15.32 -24.19 3.97
C ILE A 302 14.87 -22.77 4.29
N LEU A 303 14.70 -22.46 5.58
CA LEU A 303 14.22 -21.14 6.00
C LEU A 303 15.25 -20.03 5.80
N SER A 304 16.54 -20.33 5.83
CA SER A 304 17.61 -19.35 5.59
C SER A 304 17.66 -18.85 4.15
N GLU A 305 17.17 -19.63 3.19
CA GLU A 305 17.08 -19.26 1.78
C GLU A 305 15.75 -18.53 1.46
N ALA A 306 14.77 -18.61 2.37
CA ALA A 306 13.45 -18.00 2.18
C ALA A 306 13.52 -16.47 2.33
N GLN A 307 12.86 -15.76 1.40
CA GLN A 307 12.75 -14.31 1.46
C GLN A 307 11.62 -13.88 2.42
N LEU A 308 11.84 -14.09 3.74
CA LEU A 308 10.89 -13.72 4.79
C LEU A 308 11.50 -12.62 5.66
N PHE A 309 10.85 -11.46 5.71
CA PHE A 309 11.28 -10.29 6.46
C PHE A 309 10.31 -10.05 7.62
N ILE A 310 10.81 -10.02 8.84
CA ILE A 310 10.01 -9.85 10.05
C ILE A 310 10.34 -8.51 10.69
N ASP A 311 9.31 -7.74 11.00
CA ASP A 311 9.37 -6.55 11.84
C ASP A 311 8.50 -6.82 13.09
N ASP A 312 9.10 -6.78 14.27
CA ASP A 312 8.46 -7.01 15.57
C ASP A 312 8.41 -5.73 16.42
N THR A 313 8.47 -4.57 15.77
CA THR A 313 8.30 -3.27 16.43
C THR A 313 6.90 -3.18 17.05
N ALA A 314 6.85 -2.97 18.38
CA ALA A 314 5.60 -3.05 19.16
C ALA A 314 4.53 -2.00 18.76
N SER A 315 4.95 -0.88 18.19
CA SER A 315 4.05 0.16 17.69
C SER A 315 4.39 0.46 16.24
N ALA A 316 3.52 0.08 15.33
CA ALA A 316 3.67 0.44 13.93
C ALA A 316 2.42 1.18 13.45
N ASN A 317 2.63 2.36 12.89
CA ASN A 317 1.58 3.09 12.21
C ASN A 317 1.56 2.73 10.70
N ILE A 318 0.45 3.03 10.04
CA ILE A 318 0.28 2.70 8.61
C ILE A 318 1.31 3.37 7.70
N MET A 319 1.87 4.55 8.09
CA MET A 319 2.86 5.26 7.29
C MET A 319 4.22 4.59 7.34
N GLU A 320 4.65 4.14 8.51
CA GLU A 320 5.89 3.38 8.71
C GLU A 320 5.83 2.07 7.93
N MET A 321 4.73 1.29 8.09
CA MET A 321 4.53 0.06 7.33
C MET A 321 4.59 0.30 5.81
N ARG A 322 4.00 1.39 5.34
CA ARG A 322 4.02 1.78 3.93
C ARG A 322 5.43 2.07 3.44
N THR A 323 6.23 2.79 4.22
CA THR A 323 7.62 3.12 3.89
C THR A 323 8.49 1.87 3.82
N MET A 324 8.37 0.98 4.83
CA MET A 324 9.10 -0.30 4.86
C MET A 324 8.67 -1.22 3.71
N ALA A 325 7.36 -1.35 3.47
CA ALA A 325 6.83 -2.19 2.39
C ALA A 325 7.26 -1.69 1.00
N ARG A 326 7.30 -0.39 0.76
CA ARG A 326 7.82 0.20 -0.48
C ARG A 326 9.31 -0.12 -0.69
N ARG A 327 10.11 -0.02 0.36
CA ARG A 327 11.53 -0.36 0.30
C ARG A 327 11.71 -1.84 -0.04
N LEU A 328 11.02 -2.74 0.66
CA LEU A 328 11.08 -4.17 0.38
C LEU A 328 10.55 -4.51 -1.02
N GLN A 329 9.51 -3.83 -1.51
CA GLN A 329 9.01 -3.99 -2.88
C GLN A 329 10.06 -3.60 -3.91
N ALA A 330 10.82 -2.53 -3.68
CA ALA A 330 11.86 -2.09 -4.60
C ALA A 330 13.11 -3.00 -4.59
N GLU A 331 13.45 -3.56 -3.43
CA GLU A 331 14.66 -4.38 -3.23
C GLU A 331 14.42 -5.87 -3.56
N HIS A 332 13.25 -6.43 -3.23
CA HIS A 332 12.99 -7.87 -3.22
C HIS A 332 11.75 -8.32 -3.98
N ASN A 333 11.04 -7.42 -4.67
CA ASN A 333 9.80 -7.76 -5.39
C ASN A 333 8.77 -8.45 -4.47
N LEU A 334 8.32 -7.75 -3.43
CA LEU A 334 7.44 -8.24 -2.38
C LEU A 334 6.15 -8.89 -2.95
N GLY A 335 5.83 -10.10 -2.47
CA GLY A 335 4.66 -10.88 -2.89
C GLY A 335 3.49 -10.85 -1.92
N LEU A 336 3.75 -10.75 -0.61
CA LEU A 336 2.72 -10.80 0.44
C LEU A 336 3.12 -9.92 1.62
N ILE A 337 2.15 -9.22 2.21
CA ILE A 337 2.29 -8.61 3.54
C ILE A 337 1.38 -9.34 4.50
N VAL A 338 1.91 -9.68 5.69
CA VAL A 338 1.16 -10.27 6.82
C VAL A 338 1.24 -9.31 8.00
N ILE A 339 0.11 -9.05 8.67
CA ILE A 339 0.04 -8.14 9.83
C ILE A 339 -0.65 -8.85 11.00
N ASP A 340 0.04 -9.03 12.13
CA ASP A 340 -0.48 -9.66 13.34
C ASP A 340 -0.41 -8.70 14.53
N TYR A 341 -1.48 -8.05 14.94
CA TYR A 341 -2.82 -7.96 14.44
C TYR A 341 -3.33 -6.51 14.44
N LEU A 342 -4.38 -6.21 13.65
CA LEU A 342 -4.86 -4.86 13.37
C LEU A 342 -5.14 -4.00 14.61
N GLN A 343 -5.69 -4.60 15.68
CA GLN A 343 -6.07 -3.86 16.87
C GLN A 343 -4.87 -3.40 17.73
N LEU A 344 -3.64 -3.76 17.39
CA LEU A 344 -2.43 -3.22 18.04
C LEU A 344 -1.79 -2.08 17.24
N MET A 345 -2.27 -1.82 16.03
CA MET A 345 -1.78 -0.69 15.24
C MET A 345 -2.19 0.64 15.87
N GLU A 346 -1.30 1.61 15.78
CA GLU A 346 -1.56 2.97 16.22
C GLU A 346 -2.21 3.80 15.10
N GLY A 347 -3.29 4.49 15.45
CA GLY A 347 -3.93 5.46 14.58
C GLY A 347 -3.46 6.89 14.89
N ARG A 348 -3.93 7.87 14.12
CA ARG A 348 -3.55 9.29 14.27
C ARG A 348 -4.24 10.01 15.44
N GLY A 349 -4.29 9.38 16.64
CA GLY A 349 -4.78 10.07 17.85
C GLY A 349 -6.29 10.40 17.86
N SER A 350 -7.11 9.59 17.22
CA SER A 350 -8.57 9.69 17.30
C SER A 350 -9.06 9.23 18.67
N GLU A 351 -9.92 10.01 19.35
CA GLU A 351 -10.55 9.61 20.60
C GLU A 351 -11.49 8.39 20.47
N ASN A 352 -11.81 7.98 19.23
CA ASN A 352 -12.73 6.89 18.95
C ASN A 352 -12.02 5.72 18.24
N ARG A 353 -11.85 4.62 18.95
CA ARG A 353 -11.20 3.39 18.44
C ARG A 353 -11.81 2.85 17.14
N VAL A 354 -13.13 3.00 16.96
CA VAL A 354 -13.81 2.57 15.73
C VAL A 354 -13.36 3.39 14.52
N GLN A 355 -13.16 4.70 14.69
CA GLN A 355 -12.67 5.55 13.61
C GLN A 355 -11.20 5.21 13.27
N GLU A 356 -10.40 4.99 14.29
CA GLU A 356 -8.99 4.62 14.15
C GLU A 356 -8.84 3.32 13.34
N ILE A 357 -9.58 2.27 13.70
CA ILE A 357 -9.59 1.01 12.95
C ILE A 357 -10.10 1.21 11.52
N SER A 358 -11.05 2.12 11.31
CA SER A 358 -11.55 2.48 9.98
C SER A 358 -10.47 3.15 9.11
N GLU A 359 -9.67 4.02 9.68
CA GLU A 359 -8.54 4.63 8.98
C GLU A 359 -7.47 3.61 8.65
N ILE A 360 -7.16 2.72 9.58
CA ILE A 360 -6.19 1.63 9.39
C ILE A 360 -6.64 0.71 8.25
N SER A 361 -7.89 0.24 8.26
CA SER A 361 -8.39 -0.68 7.24
C SER A 361 -8.36 -0.08 5.83
N ARG A 362 -8.80 1.18 5.69
CA ARG A 362 -8.69 1.92 4.43
C ARG A 362 -7.24 2.14 4.01
N GLY A 363 -6.37 2.47 4.96
CA GLY A 363 -4.94 2.64 4.73
C GLY A 363 -4.31 1.37 4.18
N LEU A 364 -4.61 0.22 4.77
CA LEU A 364 -4.13 -1.09 4.31
C LEU A 364 -4.70 -1.47 2.93
N LYS A 365 -5.99 -1.21 2.68
CA LYS A 365 -6.57 -1.42 1.34
C LYS A 365 -5.90 -0.55 0.28
N ASN A 366 -5.60 0.70 0.61
CA ASN A 366 -4.88 1.59 -0.28
C ASN A 366 -3.45 1.10 -0.51
N LEU A 367 -2.76 0.62 0.52
CA LEU A 367 -1.42 0.05 0.41
C LEU A 367 -1.40 -1.20 -0.48
N ALA A 368 -2.36 -2.12 -0.31
CA ALA A 368 -2.50 -3.30 -1.16
C ALA A 368 -2.66 -2.93 -2.65
N ARG A 369 -3.47 -1.91 -2.93
CA ARG A 369 -3.68 -1.40 -4.31
C ARG A 369 -2.45 -0.69 -4.86
N GLU A 370 -1.78 0.11 -4.04
CA GLU A 370 -0.60 0.87 -4.42
C GLU A 370 0.57 -0.02 -4.82
N LEU A 371 0.85 -1.03 -3.98
CA LEU A 371 1.93 -1.99 -4.22
C LEU A 371 1.52 -3.11 -5.17
N ASN A 372 0.22 -3.26 -5.46
CA ASN A 372 -0.37 -4.35 -6.26
C ASN A 372 -0.02 -5.74 -5.71
N ILE A 373 -0.09 -5.91 -4.38
CA ILE A 373 0.16 -7.16 -3.66
C ILE A 373 -0.97 -7.46 -2.68
N PRO A 374 -1.23 -8.74 -2.32
CA PRO A 374 -2.16 -9.09 -1.25
C PRO A 374 -1.64 -8.67 0.12
N ILE A 375 -2.56 -8.26 0.99
CA ILE A 375 -2.29 -8.04 2.42
C ILE A 375 -3.18 -8.98 3.22
N LEU A 376 -2.56 -9.86 4.03
CA LEU A 376 -3.22 -10.72 5.00
C LEU A 376 -3.14 -10.06 6.38
N ALA A 377 -4.23 -9.47 6.83
CA ALA A 377 -4.30 -8.80 8.12
C ALA A 377 -5.10 -9.62 9.12
N LEU A 378 -4.52 -9.86 10.29
CA LEU A 378 -5.14 -10.62 11.35
C LEU A 378 -6.02 -9.71 12.21
N SER A 379 -7.16 -10.25 12.66
CA SER A 379 -8.09 -9.52 13.53
C SER A 379 -8.60 -10.41 14.66
N GLN A 380 -8.84 -9.82 15.80
CA GLN A 380 -9.47 -10.51 16.92
C GLN A 380 -10.98 -10.30 16.88
N LEU A 381 -11.76 -11.38 17.10
CA LEU A 381 -13.21 -11.33 17.16
C LEU A 381 -13.71 -10.82 18.53
N SER A 382 -14.85 -10.16 18.52
CA SER A 382 -15.57 -9.75 19.73
C SER A 382 -15.90 -10.95 20.62
N ARG A 383 -15.93 -10.73 21.94
CA ARG A 383 -16.35 -11.74 22.92
C ARG A 383 -17.82 -12.17 22.77
N ALA A 384 -18.63 -11.42 22.04
CA ALA A 384 -20.02 -11.76 21.77
C ALA A 384 -20.20 -13.11 21.06
N VAL A 385 -19.17 -13.62 20.37
CA VAL A 385 -19.16 -14.97 19.76
C VAL A 385 -19.33 -16.05 20.83
N GLU A 386 -18.71 -15.88 22.02
CA GLU A 386 -18.70 -16.88 23.10
C GLU A 386 -20.08 -17.03 23.78
N ALA A 387 -20.96 -16.04 23.65
CA ALA A 387 -22.32 -16.07 24.19
C ALA A 387 -23.31 -16.90 23.35
N ARG A 388 -22.87 -17.42 22.20
CA ARG A 388 -23.69 -18.22 21.29
C ARG A 388 -23.33 -19.70 21.35
N SER A 389 -24.30 -20.57 21.00
CA SER A 389 -24.04 -21.99 20.75
C SER A 389 -24.76 -22.39 19.45
N PRO A 390 -24.03 -22.88 18.40
CA PRO A 390 -22.55 -22.98 18.35
C PRO A 390 -21.86 -21.62 18.21
N GLN A 391 -20.58 -21.54 18.68
CA GLN A 391 -19.76 -20.32 18.66
C GLN A 391 -19.18 -20.03 17.26
N ILE A 392 -19.99 -20.22 16.23
CA ILE A 392 -19.60 -19.99 14.84
C ILE A 392 -19.50 -18.48 14.58
N PRO A 393 -18.34 -17.96 14.13
CA PRO A 393 -18.18 -16.55 13.83
C PRO A 393 -19.04 -16.06 12.66
N LYS A 394 -19.44 -14.78 12.74
CA LYS A 394 -20.19 -14.07 11.69
C LYS A 394 -19.56 -12.70 11.44
N LEU A 395 -19.87 -12.07 10.30
CA LEU A 395 -19.35 -10.73 9.95
C LEU A 395 -19.64 -9.69 11.04
N SER A 396 -20.82 -9.79 11.70
CA SER A 396 -21.18 -8.91 12.82
C SER A 396 -20.26 -9.00 14.04
N ASP A 397 -19.43 -10.04 14.15
CA ASP A 397 -18.50 -10.23 15.26
C ASP A 397 -17.17 -9.45 15.08
N LEU A 398 -16.98 -8.86 13.89
CA LEU A 398 -16.00 -7.81 13.61
C LEU A 398 -16.47 -6.43 14.11
N ARG A 399 -17.38 -6.35 15.08
CA ARG A 399 -18.28 -5.24 15.43
C ARG A 399 -17.62 -3.92 15.87
N GLU A 400 -16.41 -3.94 16.37
CA GLU A 400 -15.62 -2.70 16.62
C GLU A 400 -15.01 -2.17 15.32
N SER A 401 -15.28 -2.82 14.19
CA SER A 401 -14.61 -2.66 12.92
C SER A 401 -15.58 -2.85 11.74
N GLY A 402 -16.77 -2.27 11.77
CA GLY A 402 -17.74 -2.34 10.65
C GLY A 402 -17.16 -1.88 9.32
N SER A 403 -16.13 -1.04 9.37
CA SER A 403 -15.33 -0.61 8.22
C SER A 403 -14.41 -1.72 7.69
N ILE A 404 -13.84 -2.59 8.54
CA ILE A 404 -13.02 -3.73 8.10
C ILE A 404 -13.86 -4.62 7.18
N GLU A 405 -15.12 -4.87 7.55
CA GLU A 405 -16.03 -5.64 6.70
C GLU A 405 -16.23 -4.99 5.33
N GLN A 406 -16.36 -3.66 5.28
CA GLN A 406 -16.57 -2.94 4.02
C GLN A 406 -15.32 -2.91 3.15
N ASP A 407 -14.16 -2.64 3.72
CA ASP A 407 -12.89 -2.43 3.03
C ASP A 407 -12.25 -3.75 2.56
N ALA A 408 -12.43 -4.84 3.32
CA ALA A 408 -11.89 -6.16 2.99
C ALA A 408 -12.50 -6.74 1.71
N ASP A 409 -11.68 -7.37 0.87
CA ASP A 409 -12.13 -8.14 -0.29
C ASP A 409 -12.50 -9.57 0.10
N VAL A 410 -11.76 -10.13 1.06
CA VAL A 410 -11.97 -11.48 1.61
C VAL A 410 -11.98 -11.41 3.12
N VAL A 411 -12.93 -12.11 3.76
CA VAL A 411 -12.96 -12.30 5.22
C VAL A 411 -13.01 -13.79 5.52
N LEU A 412 -12.00 -14.23 6.25
CA LEU A 412 -11.85 -15.62 6.70
C LEU A 412 -12.03 -15.69 8.22
N PHE A 413 -12.83 -16.62 8.68
CA PHE A 413 -12.96 -16.94 10.09
C PHE A 413 -12.41 -18.33 10.40
N LEU A 414 -11.75 -18.48 11.55
CA LEU A 414 -11.40 -19.79 12.08
C LEU A 414 -12.40 -20.20 13.16
N TYR A 415 -12.88 -21.42 13.05
CA TYR A 415 -13.72 -22.05 14.07
C TYR A 415 -13.23 -23.44 14.40
N ARG A 416 -13.11 -23.74 15.71
CA ARG A 416 -12.71 -25.03 16.25
C ARG A 416 -13.80 -25.52 17.20
N GLU A 417 -14.46 -26.64 16.82
CA GLU A 417 -15.51 -27.25 17.63
C GLU A 417 -14.94 -27.85 18.93
N ASP A 418 -13.73 -28.38 18.90
CA ASP A 418 -13.06 -29.01 20.07
C ASP A 418 -12.72 -28.02 21.19
N ARG A 419 -12.74 -26.71 20.91
CA ARG A 419 -12.62 -25.67 21.94
C ARG A 419 -13.92 -25.41 22.68
N GLU A 420 -15.07 -25.63 22.01
CA GLU A 420 -16.42 -25.51 22.60
C GLU A 420 -16.83 -26.83 23.26
N LYS A 421 -16.54 -27.97 22.59
CA LYS A 421 -16.93 -29.32 23.00
C LYS A 421 -15.71 -30.26 23.00
N PRO A 422 -15.07 -30.49 24.15
CA PRO A 422 -13.86 -31.33 24.23
C PRO A 422 -14.06 -32.78 23.74
N ASP A 423 -15.30 -33.30 23.82
CA ASP A 423 -15.64 -34.69 23.46
C ASP A 423 -16.14 -34.83 22.00
N THR A 424 -15.89 -33.81 21.15
CA THR A 424 -16.26 -33.87 19.73
C THR A 424 -15.42 -34.91 18.97
N PRO A 425 -16.03 -35.63 17.97
CA PRO A 425 -15.25 -36.47 17.06
C PRO A 425 -14.33 -35.67 16.13
N ASN A 426 -14.55 -34.35 16.02
CA ASN A 426 -13.81 -33.42 15.15
C ASN A 426 -12.60 -32.80 15.84
N LYS A 427 -11.91 -33.54 16.72
CA LYS A 427 -10.74 -33.04 17.45
C LYS A 427 -9.63 -32.63 16.50
N GLY A 428 -9.11 -31.41 16.65
CA GLY A 428 -8.05 -30.84 15.81
C GLY A 428 -8.53 -30.35 14.43
N ILE A 429 -9.82 -30.57 14.08
CA ILE A 429 -10.36 -30.03 12.82
C ILE A 429 -10.74 -28.57 13.01
N VAL A 430 -10.19 -27.73 12.15
CA VAL A 430 -10.46 -26.30 12.10
C VAL A 430 -11.21 -25.99 10.81
N LYS A 431 -12.35 -25.34 10.94
CA LYS A 431 -13.09 -24.80 9.80
C LYS A 431 -12.55 -23.40 9.49
N ILE A 432 -12.17 -23.20 8.23
CA ILE A 432 -11.85 -21.90 7.65
C ILE A 432 -13.10 -21.46 6.89
N ILE A 433 -13.82 -20.49 7.44
CA ILE A 433 -15.09 -20.01 6.89
C ILE A 433 -14.80 -18.77 6.05
N ILE A 434 -15.06 -18.86 4.74
CA ILE A 434 -14.99 -17.73 3.82
C ILE A 434 -16.33 -16.97 3.94
N ALA A 435 -16.38 -16.00 4.86
CA ALA A 435 -17.62 -15.27 5.17
C ALA A 435 -17.92 -14.14 4.19
N LYS A 436 -16.87 -13.61 3.55
CA LYS A 436 -16.95 -12.61 2.49
C LYS A 436 -15.92 -12.91 1.42
N HIS A 437 -16.34 -12.83 0.16
CA HIS A 437 -15.45 -12.91 -0.99
C HIS A 437 -16.01 -12.02 -2.10
N ARG A 438 -15.34 -10.88 -2.37
CA ARG A 438 -15.86 -9.88 -3.30
C ARG A 438 -15.91 -10.37 -4.74
N ASN A 439 -14.97 -11.22 -5.12
CA ASN A 439 -14.77 -11.68 -6.50
C ASN A 439 -15.00 -13.18 -6.68
N GLY A 440 -15.56 -13.88 -5.68
CA GLY A 440 -15.75 -15.33 -5.72
C GLY A 440 -16.82 -15.83 -4.74
N PRO A 441 -16.96 -17.15 -4.62
CA PRO A 441 -17.95 -17.75 -3.74
C PRO A 441 -17.56 -17.65 -2.28
N VAL A 442 -18.57 -17.66 -1.41
CA VAL A 442 -18.42 -17.90 0.03
C VAL A 442 -18.57 -19.40 0.31
N GLY A 443 -18.04 -19.87 1.43
CA GLY A 443 -18.11 -21.28 1.78
C GLY A 443 -17.27 -21.61 3.03
N GLU A 444 -17.03 -22.90 3.24
CA GLU A 444 -16.15 -23.36 4.29
C GLU A 444 -15.21 -24.45 3.77
N VAL A 445 -13.97 -24.43 4.25
CA VAL A 445 -12.99 -25.49 4.04
C VAL A 445 -12.49 -25.96 5.40
N SER A 446 -12.00 -27.20 5.48
CA SER A 446 -11.50 -27.76 6.71
C SER A 446 -10.00 -28.02 6.61
N ALA A 447 -9.27 -27.73 7.68
CA ALA A 447 -7.85 -28.01 7.85
C ALA A 447 -7.65 -28.73 9.19
N PHE A 448 -6.54 -29.44 9.34
CA PHE A 448 -6.13 -30.07 10.57
C PHE A 448 -5.10 -29.23 11.30
N PHE A 449 -5.35 -28.88 12.54
CA PHE A 449 -4.41 -28.18 13.40
C PHE A 449 -3.60 -29.15 14.24
N GLN A 450 -2.32 -29.24 13.99
CA GLN A 450 -1.38 -30.06 14.74
C GLN A 450 -0.87 -29.26 15.95
N GLU A 451 -1.40 -29.55 17.14
CA GLU A 451 -1.09 -28.77 18.35
C GLU A 451 0.40 -28.81 18.72
N ASN A 452 1.06 -29.98 18.53
CA ASN A 452 2.46 -30.14 18.89
C ASN A 452 3.42 -29.22 18.13
N SER A 453 3.21 -29.03 16.83
CA SER A 453 4.02 -28.15 15.99
C SER A 453 3.40 -26.76 15.79
N ALA A 454 2.23 -26.53 16.40
CA ALA A 454 1.43 -25.31 16.24
C ALA A 454 1.20 -24.94 14.76
N SER A 455 1.00 -25.91 13.88
CA SER A 455 0.86 -25.74 12.43
C SER A 455 -0.41 -26.36 11.88
N PHE A 456 -0.84 -25.88 10.71
CA PHE A 456 -1.98 -26.41 9.97
C PHE A 456 -1.52 -27.35 8.86
N ARG A 457 -2.38 -28.33 8.55
CA ARG A 457 -2.22 -29.25 7.43
C ARG A 457 -3.53 -29.38 6.68
N SER A 458 -3.43 -29.60 5.37
CA SER A 458 -4.60 -29.96 4.56
C SER A 458 -5.17 -31.31 5.01
N LEU A 459 -6.49 -31.44 5.04
CA LEU A 459 -7.12 -32.74 5.22
C LEU A 459 -7.03 -33.51 3.91
N GLU A 460 -6.40 -34.68 3.92
CA GLU A 460 -6.43 -35.59 2.80
C GLU A 460 -7.88 -36.11 2.62
N LYS A 461 -8.53 -35.72 1.54
CA LYS A 461 -9.78 -36.34 1.11
C LYS A 461 -9.40 -37.69 0.50
N ILE A 462 -9.62 -38.78 1.23
CA ILE A 462 -9.61 -40.12 0.65
C ILE A 462 -10.76 -40.13 -0.37
N HIS A 463 -10.43 -40.00 -1.66
CA HIS A 463 -11.40 -40.26 -2.72
C HIS A 463 -11.72 -41.75 -2.66
N THR A 464 -12.80 -42.11 -1.94
CA THR A 464 -13.45 -43.37 -2.15
C THR A 464 -14.01 -43.35 -3.57
N MET A 465 -13.25 -43.99 -4.51
CA MET A 465 -13.80 -44.31 -5.81
C MET A 465 -15.04 -45.19 -5.57
N GLN A 466 -16.21 -44.66 -5.82
CA GLN A 466 -17.42 -45.44 -6.07
C GLN A 466 -17.58 -45.62 -7.57
#